data_c2eaec42900bf7d7f8922fca435057c5
#
_entry.id   c2eaec42900bf7d7f8922fca435057c5
#
_cell.length_a   1.000
_cell.length_b   1.000
_cell.length_c   1.000
_cell.angle_alpha   90.00
_cell.angle_beta   90.00
_cell.angle_gamma   90.00
#
_symmetry.space_group_name_H-M   'P 1'
#
loop_
_entity.id
_entity.type
_entity.pdbx_description
1 polymer ?
#
loop_
_entity_poly.entity_id
_entity_poly.type
_entity_poly.pdbx_seq_one_letter_code
_entity_poly.pdbx_strand_id
1 'polypeptide(L)'
;VRDGIAPGAGELMQPGRIVDLFAGAGGWDEGLRELGYTAVGIDVDRWACATARAAGHERVEADIAALDPEEFAPVWGLIGSPPCQAYSTAGKNLGRFDKERVIACAHELVAGHDTRAKHLAACRDPRSLLTVEPLRWTVALRPRWIALEQVPGVLELWSLFAGLLAAHGYDATAGVLSAEQYGVPQTRKRAYLVASLDGPAQLPAPTHRSYNPRRPDEVCEGERDLLPWVSMADALGWARDTVTYTNNQTASGRRPQGLARPATCPARTIDSASGSWTVERDAARGGEADG
;
A
#
# COMPACT_ATOMS: atom_id res chain seq x y z
N VAL A 1 -6.41 -26.16 10.72
CA VAL A 1 -6.65 -27.16 9.68
C VAL A 1 -6.19 -26.54 8.38
N ARG A 2 -5.00 -26.95 7.93
CA ARG A 2 -4.45 -26.60 6.61
C ARG A 2 -4.87 -27.73 5.68
N ASP A 3 -5.73 -27.47 4.73
CA ASP A 3 -5.84 -28.33 3.56
C ASP A 3 -6.44 -27.53 2.39
N GLY A 4 -5.71 -27.54 1.26
CA GLY A 4 -6.26 -27.50 -0.07
C GLY A 4 -6.10 -26.22 -0.88
N ILE A 5 -4.88 -25.87 -1.27
CA ILE A 5 -4.64 -25.41 -2.65
C ILE A 5 -3.34 -26.09 -3.11
N ALA A 6 -3.49 -27.21 -3.82
CA ALA A 6 -2.38 -27.77 -4.57
C ALA A 6 -2.27 -27.01 -5.90
N PRO A 7 -1.15 -26.36 -6.22
CA PRO A 7 -0.89 -25.92 -7.58
C PRO A 7 -0.60 -27.15 -8.42
N GLY A 8 -1.26 -27.23 -9.59
CA GLY A 8 -0.95 -28.21 -10.60
C GLY A 8 0.54 -28.13 -10.97
N ALA A 9 1.17 -29.29 -11.14
CA ALA A 9 2.58 -29.44 -11.50
C ALA A 9 2.85 -28.95 -12.94
N GLY A 10 2.94 -27.61 -13.10
CA GLY A 10 3.68 -26.96 -14.16
C GLY A 10 5.04 -26.60 -13.57
N GLU A 11 6.11 -26.81 -14.32
CA GLU A 11 7.47 -26.41 -13.94
C GLU A 11 7.42 -25.04 -13.23
N LEU A 12 7.72 -25.04 -11.94
CA LEU A 12 7.90 -23.81 -11.17
C LEU A 12 9.11 -23.09 -11.78
N MET A 13 8.83 -22.15 -12.68
CA MET A 13 9.86 -21.22 -13.13
C MET A 13 10.51 -20.64 -11.88
N GLN A 14 11.84 -20.79 -11.78
CA GLN A 14 12.63 -20.14 -10.72
C GLN A 14 12.19 -18.68 -10.66
N PRO A 15 11.74 -18.17 -9.49
CA PRO A 15 11.31 -16.79 -9.38
C PRO A 15 12.48 -15.90 -9.78
N GLY A 16 12.28 -15.10 -10.82
CA GLY A 16 13.25 -14.09 -11.24
C GLY A 16 13.30 -12.94 -10.23
N ARG A 17 14.19 -11.98 -10.47
CA ARG A 17 14.32 -10.78 -9.63
C ARG A 17 12.98 -10.03 -9.54
N ILE A 18 12.59 -9.67 -8.32
CA ILE A 18 11.51 -8.72 -8.05
C ILE A 18 12.15 -7.38 -7.68
N VAL A 19 11.64 -6.29 -8.26
CA VAL A 19 12.06 -4.92 -7.92
C VAL A 19 10.88 -4.21 -7.27
N ASP A 20 11.12 -3.57 -6.11
CA ASP A 20 10.15 -2.76 -5.39
C ASP A 20 10.58 -1.29 -5.42
N LEU A 21 9.81 -0.47 -6.14
CA LEU A 21 10.03 0.97 -6.29
C LEU A 21 9.33 1.73 -5.16
N PHE A 22 10.03 2.67 -4.55
CA PHE A 22 9.57 3.40 -3.37
C PHE A 22 9.30 2.45 -2.19
N ALA A 23 10.23 1.54 -1.97
CA ALA A 23 10.08 0.37 -1.12
C ALA A 23 9.94 0.70 0.38
N GLY A 24 10.35 1.90 0.79
CA GLY A 24 10.26 2.32 2.18
C GLY A 24 10.99 1.37 3.14
N ALA A 25 10.42 1.17 4.32
CA ALA A 25 10.98 0.32 5.37
C ALA A 25 10.73 -1.19 5.17
N GLY A 26 10.05 -1.62 4.09
CA GLY A 26 9.93 -3.05 3.77
C GLY A 26 8.53 -3.66 3.92
N GLY A 27 7.47 -2.85 3.78
CA GLY A 27 6.11 -3.38 3.93
C GLY A 27 5.74 -4.47 2.92
N TRP A 28 6.13 -4.32 1.67
CA TRP A 28 5.94 -5.35 0.65
C TRP A 28 6.88 -6.55 0.86
N ASP A 29 8.13 -6.30 1.30
CA ASP A 29 9.09 -7.37 1.53
C ASP A 29 8.62 -8.36 2.59
N GLU A 30 7.95 -7.89 3.65
CA GLU A 30 7.40 -8.78 4.67
C GLU A 30 6.33 -9.71 4.08
N GLY A 31 5.43 -9.18 3.24
CA GLY A 31 4.44 -10.01 2.54
C GLY A 31 5.08 -10.98 1.55
N LEU A 32 6.11 -10.56 0.81
CA LEU A 32 6.86 -11.44 -0.09
C LEU A 32 7.60 -12.54 0.68
N ARG A 33 8.20 -12.21 1.82
CA ARG A 33 8.92 -13.17 2.67
C ARG A 33 8.01 -14.28 3.18
N GLU A 34 6.75 -13.98 3.54
CA GLU A 34 5.77 -14.99 3.93
C GLU A 34 5.46 -15.97 2.79
N LEU A 35 5.60 -15.54 1.55
CA LEU A 35 5.43 -16.33 0.34
C LEU A 35 6.72 -17.01 -0.16
N GLY A 36 7.84 -16.79 0.53
CA GLY A 36 9.16 -17.33 0.15
C GLY A 36 9.89 -16.55 -0.95
N TYR A 37 9.47 -15.30 -1.22
CA TYR A 37 10.12 -14.41 -2.19
C TYR A 37 10.93 -13.31 -1.50
N THR A 38 11.85 -12.73 -2.27
CA THR A 38 12.62 -11.54 -1.89
C THR A 38 12.58 -10.52 -3.02
N ALA A 39 12.71 -9.25 -2.68
CA ALA A 39 12.80 -8.15 -3.64
C ALA A 39 14.05 -7.31 -3.41
N VAL A 40 14.52 -6.67 -4.48
CA VAL A 40 15.45 -5.55 -4.40
C VAL A 40 14.64 -4.28 -4.29
N GLY A 41 14.58 -3.68 -3.11
CA GLY A 41 13.83 -2.45 -2.89
C GLY A 41 14.68 -1.22 -3.16
N ILE A 42 14.11 -0.20 -3.79
CA ILE A 42 14.76 1.08 -4.09
C ILE A 42 14.00 2.18 -3.37
N ASP A 43 14.70 3.00 -2.61
CA ASP A 43 14.14 4.19 -1.95
C ASP A 43 15.22 5.27 -1.79
N VAL A 44 14.80 6.54 -1.76
CA VAL A 44 15.68 7.67 -1.56
C VAL A 44 15.88 8.00 -0.06
N ASP A 45 14.96 7.52 0.79
CA ASP A 45 15.03 7.78 2.24
C ASP A 45 16.04 6.85 2.91
N ARG A 46 17.18 7.40 3.33
CA ARG A 46 18.23 6.66 4.01
C ARG A 46 17.79 5.93 5.28
N TRP A 47 16.80 6.49 6.02
CA TRP A 47 16.32 5.89 7.26
C TRP A 47 15.38 4.72 6.99
N ALA A 48 14.55 4.85 5.97
CA ALA A 48 13.74 3.74 5.48
C ALA A 48 14.63 2.61 4.99
N CYS A 49 15.66 2.92 4.18
CA CYS A 49 16.65 1.94 3.72
C CYS A 49 17.41 1.28 4.88
N ALA A 50 17.83 2.05 5.88
CA ALA A 50 18.52 1.50 7.06
C ALA A 50 17.61 0.56 7.86
N THR A 51 16.34 0.92 8.05
CA THR A 51 15.35 0.09 8.73
C THR A 51 15.11 -1.22 7.99
N ALA A 52 14.92 -1.16 6.67
CA ALA A 52 14.71 -2.34 5.83
C ALA A 52 15.94 -3.28 5.87
N ARG A 53 17.15 -2.73 5.73
CA ARG A 53 18.40 -3.53 5.85
C ARG A 53 18.53 -4.19 7.22
N ALA A 54 18.16 -3.50 8.31
CA ALA A 54 18.15 -4.06 9.67
C ALA A 54 17.13 -5.21 9.81
N ALA A 55 16.04 -5.20 9.05
CA ALA A 55 15.07 -6.29 8.96
C ALA A 55 15.50 -7.42 8.00
N GLY A 56 16.66 -7.30 7.35
CA GLY A 56 17.22 -8.31 6.44
C GLY A 56 16.76 -8.17 4.98
N HIS A 57 16.20 -7.02 4.60
CA HIS A 57 15.79 -6.76 3.21
C HIS A 57 16.89 -6.05 2.41
N GLU A 58 17.00 -6.40 1.14
CA GLU A 58 17.95 -5.76 0.23
C GLU A 58 17.45 -4.36 -0.17
N ARG A 59 18.33 -3.35 -0.11
CA ARG A 59 18.00 -1.95 -0.44
C ARG A 59 19.07 -1.26 -1.24
N VAL A 60 18.64 -0.60 -2.30
CA VAL A 60 19.39 0.39 -3.07
C VAL A 60 18.88 1.78 -2.63
N GLU A 61 19.77 2.59 -2.05
CA GLU A 61 19.47 3.97 -1.65
C GLU A 61 19.73 4.89 -2.85
N ALA A 62 18.68 5.22 -3.59
CA ALA A 62 18.79 6.01 -4.82
C ALA A 62 17.47 6.70 -5.19
N ASP A 63 17.58 7.75 -6.01
CA ASP A 63 16.42 8.37 -6.66
C ASP A 63 15.99 7.54 -7.87
N ILE A 64 14.82 6.94 -7.79
CA ILE A 64 14.25 6.09 -8.83
C ILE A 64 14.14 6.82 -10.18
N ALA A 65 13.86 8.13 -10.15
CA ALA A 65 13.74 8.93 -11.39
C ALA A 65 15.07 9.11 -12.12
N ALA A 66 16.21 8.98 -11.40
CA ALA A 66 17.56 9.12 -11.93
C ALA A 66 18.18 7.79 -12.40
N LEU A 67 17.64 6.64 -11.97
CA LEU A 67 18.18 5.33 -12.32
C LEU A 67 17.77 4.90 -13.74
N ASP A 68 18.65 4.15 -14.37
CA ASP A 68 18.33 3.39 -15.57
C ASP A 68 17.71 2.05 -15.17
N PRO A 69 16.42 1.77 -15.55
CA PRO A 69 15.81 0.50 -15.24
C PRO A 69 16.57 -0.71 -15.79
N GLU A 70 17.24 -0.58 -16.93
CA GLU A 70 17.94 -1.69 -17.60
C GLU A 70 19.10 -2.24 -16.77
N GLU A 71 19.65 -1.49 -15.83
CA GLU A 71 20.66 -1.97 -14.87
C GLU A 71 20.13 -3.07 -13.93
N PHE A 72 18.80 -3.18 -13.81
CA PHE A 72 18.14 -4.18 -12.98
C PHE A 72 17.67 -5.42 -13.75
N ALA A 73 17.79 -5.41 -15.07
CA ALA A 73 17.33 -6.52 -15.92
C ALA A 73 18.13 -7.83 -15.66
N PRO A 74 17.49 -9.00 -15.82
CA PRO A 74 16.07 -9.22 -16.07
C PRO A 74 15.22 -9.10 -14.79
N VAL A 75 14.00 -8.57 -14.91
CA VAL A 75 13.03 -8.42 -13.82
C VAL A 75 11.81 -9.29 -14.10
N TRP A 76 11.44 -10.12 -13.12
CA TRP A 76 10.27 -10.99 -13.19
C TRP A 76 9.01 -10.31 -12.66
N GLY A 77 9.13 -9.55 -11.56
CA GLY A 77 8.04 -8.84 -10.92
C GLY A 77 8.42 -7.39 -10.58
N LEU A 78 7.47 -6.47 -10.72
CA LEU A 78 7.63 -5.07 -10.37
C LEU A 78 6.57 -4.64 -9.36
N ILE A 79 7.02 -4.10 -8.25
CA ILE A 79 6.17 -3.46 -7.24
C ILE A 79 6.45 -1.96 -7.26
N GLY A 80 5.44 -1.15 -6.94
CA GLY A 80 5.63 0.27 -6.85
C GLY A 80 4.61 0.96 -5.94
N SER A 81 5.12 1.74 -4.99
CA SER A 81 4.31 2.53 -4.06
C SER A 81 4.76 3.99 -4.09
N PRO A 82 4.55 4.73 -5.20
CA PRO A 82 5.06 6.09 -5.36
C PRO A 82 4.51 7.03 -4.27
N PRO A 83 5.16 8.17 -3.96
CA PRO A 83 4.74 9.05 -2.88
C PRO A 83 3.33 9.63 -3.08
N CYS A 84 2.53 9.64 -2.00
CA CYS A 84 1.13 10.06 -2.00
C CYS A 84 0.90 11.54 -1.70
N GLN A 85 1.94 12.30 -1.30
CA GLN A 85 1.77 13.66 -0.77
C GLN A 85 1.08 14.62 -1.74
N ALA A 86 1.25 14.40 -3.04
CA ALA A 86 0.57 15.20 -4.07
C ALA A 86 -0.96 14.93 -4.13
N TYR A 87 -1.41 13.73 -3.77
CA TYR A 87 -2.79 13.27 -3.94
C TYR A 87 -3.54 13.03 -2.62
N SER A 88 -2.85 13.10 -1.47
CA SER A 88 -3.48 12.82 -0.18
C SER A 88 -4.26 14.01 0.33
N THR A 89 -5.37 13.75 1.06
CA THR A 89 -6.16 14.77 1.75
C THR A 89 -5.40 15.46 2.89
N ALA A 90 -4.34 14.83 3.42
CA ALA A 90 -3.45 15.41 4.41
C ALA A 90 -2.39 16.35 3.78
N GLY A 91 -2.18 16.29 2.45
CA GLY A 91 -1.29 17.19 1.71
C GLY A 91 -2.03 18.41 1.15
N LYS A 92 -1.29 19.27 0.45
CA LYS A 92 -1.86 20.47 -0.22
C LYS A 92 -2.72 20.14 -1.45
N ASN A 93 -2.94 18.83 -1.76
CA ASN A 93 -3.69 18.36 -2.94
C ASN A 93 -3.20 18.96 -4.28
N LEU A 94 -1.94 19.36 -4.38
CA LEU A 94 -1.39 20.00 -5.58
C LEU A 94 -1.34 19.07 -6.79
N GLY A 95 -1.26 17.75 -6.57
CA GLY A 95 -1.28 16.74 -7.63
C GLY A 95 -2.58 16.75 -8.45
N ARG A 96 -3.68 17.27 -7.90
CA ARG A 96 -4.92 17.45 -8.68
C ARG A 96 -4.72 18.44 -9.84
N PHE A 97 -3.84 19.43 -9.67
CA PHE A 97 -3.50 20.39 -10.73
C PHE A 97 -2.49 19.83 -11.73
N ASP A 98 -1.73 18.82 -11.33
CA ASP A 98 -0.71 18.19 -12.18
C ASP A 98 -1.24 16.93 -12.90
N LYS A 99 -2.48 16.50 -12.59
CA LYS A 99 -3.08 15.25 -13.09
C LYS A 99 -3.01 15.14 -14.63
N GLU A 100 -3.38 16.20 -15.34
CA GLU A 100 -3.35 16.20 -16.80
C GLU A 100 -1.94 16.02 -17.36
N ARG A 101 -0.93 16.58 -16.67
CA ARG A 101 0.49 16.43 -17.05
C ARG A 101 0.98 15.02 -16.80
N VAL A 102 0.60 14.42 -15.67
CA VAL A 102 0.90 13.03 -15.35
C VAL A 102 0.30 12.09 -16.39
N ILE A 103 -0.96 12.33 -16.77
CA ILE A 103 -1.65 11.56 -17.82
C ILE A 103 -0.94 11.72 -19.18
N ALA A 104 -0.62 12.95 -19.58
CA ALA A 104 0.09 13.20 -20.84
C ALA A 104 1.46 12.50 -20.86
N CYS A 105 2.23 12.64 -19.77
CA CYS A 105 3.52 11.97 -19.63
C CYS A 105 3.38 10.44 -19.70
N ALA A 106 2.36 9.85 -19.06
CA ALA A 106 2.12 8.42 -19.09
C ALA A 106 1.87 7.92 -20.52
N HIS A 107 1.03 8.62 -21.30
CA HIS A 107 0.78 8.28 -22.71
C HIS A 107 2.06 8.40 -23.56
N GLU A 108 2.84 9.46 -23.37
CA GLU A 108 4.08 9.67 -24.10
C GLU A 108 5.11 8.57 -23.76
N LEU A 109 5.23 8.18 -22.49
CA LEU A 109 6.13 7.09 -22.05
C LEU A 109 5.78 5.75 -22.69
N VAL A 110 4.51 5.35 -22.70
CA VAL A 110 4.11 4.07 -23.31
C VAL A 110 4.21 4.08 -24.82
N ALA A 111 4.21 5.27 -25.44
CA ALA A 111 4.50 5.46 -26.87
C ALA A 111 6.01 5.46 -27.17
N GLY A 112 6.88 5.25 -26.17
CA GLY A 112 8.33 5.22 -26.32
C GLY A 112 9.01 6.60 -26.24
N HIS A 113 8.30 7.63 -25.79
CA HIS A 113 8.82 8.99 -25.67
C HIS A 113 9.01 9.38 -24.20
N ASP A 114 10.24 9.43 -23.72
CA ASP A 114 10.53 9.93 -22.37
C ASP A 114 10.52 11.47 -22.35
N THR A 115 9.39 12.02 -21.94
CA THR A 115 9.16 13.46 -21.82
C THR A 115 9.08 13.94 -20.38
N ARG A 116 9.50 13.11 -19.43
CA ARG A 116 9.42 13.39 -17.98
C ARG A 116 10.02 14.76 -17.63
N ALA A 117 11.19 15.10 -18.18
CA ALA A 117 11.84 16.39 -17.89
C ALA A 117 10.96 17.60 -18.27
N LYS A 118 10.27 17.53 -19.42
CA LYS A 118 9.32 18.55 -19.89
C LYS A 118 8.15 18.72 -18.92
N HIS A 119 7.54 17.62 -18.51
CA HIS A 119 6.39 17.63 -17.60
C HIS A 119 6.79 18.03 -16.20
N LEU A 120 7.96 17.56 -15.69
CA LEU A 120 8.49 17.89 -14.38
C LEU A 120 8.69 19.41 -14.21
N ALA A 121 9.27 20.07 -15.20
CA ALA A 121 9.48 21.53 -15.16
C ALA A 121 8.18 22.34 -15.07
N ALA A 122 7.05 21.75 -15.44
CA ALA A 122 5.74 22.40 -15.43
C ALA A 122 4.82 21.94 -14.27
N CYS A 123 5.22 20.94 -13.47
CA CYS A 123 4.46 20.48 -12.31
C CYS A 123 4.49 21.52 -11.19
N ARG A 124 3.37 21.64 -10.47
CA ARG A 124 3.28 22.43 -9.21
C ARG A 124 3.92 21.72 -8.06
N ASP A 125 3.79 20.39 -8.03
CA ASP A 125 4.48 19.52 -7.10
C ASP A 125 5.28 18.48 -7.92
N PRO A 126 6.62 18.55 -7.94
CA PRO A 126 7.46 17.61 -8.67
C PRO A 126 7.20 16.15 -8.34
N ARG A 127 6.75 15.87 -7.11
CA ARG A 127 6.42 14.50 -6.65
C ARG A 127 5.21 13.91 -7.35
N SER A 128 4.35 14.75 -7.94
CA SER A 128 3.22 14.28 -8.75
C SER A 128 3.67 13.39 -9.89
N LEU A 129 4.82 13.72 -10.50
CA LEU A 129 5.33 12.99 -11.65
C LEU A 129 5.98 11.64 -11.26
N LEU A 130 6.36 11.45 -10.00
CA LEU A 130 6.89 10.16 -9.55
C LEU A 130 5.89 9.00 -9.71
N THR A 131 4.60 9.31 -9.84
CA THR A 131 3.56 8.29 -10.11
C THR A 131 3.71 7.62 -11.47
N VAL A 132 4.43 8.20 -12.44
CA VAL A 132 4.67 7.57 -13.74
C VAL A 132 5.91 6.66 -13.76
N GLU A 133 6.75 6.70 -12.72
CA GLU A 133 7.97 5.90 -12.67
C GLU A 133 7.70 4.40 -12.76
N PRO A 134 6.71 3.80 -12.06
CA PRO A 134 6.40 2.40 -12.25
C PRO A 134 6.06 2.04 -13.70
N LEU A 135 5.41 2.95 -14.43
CA LEU A 135 5.09 2.74 -15.85
C LEU A 135 6.34 2.80 -16.72
N ARG A 136 7.27 3.75 -16.46
CA ARG A 136 8.57 3.81 -17.14
C ARG A 136 9.37 2.54 -16.97
N TRP A 137 9.47 2.05 -15.73
CA TRP A 137 10.16 0.80 -15.41
C TRP A 137 9.49 -0.40 -16.07
N THR A 138 8.14 -0.41 -16.12
CA THR A 138 7.39 -1.45 -16.82
C THR A 138 7.69 -1.48 -18.32
N VAL A 139 7.72 -0.31 -18.97
CA VAL A 139 8.00 -0.22 -20.42
C VAL A 139 9.42 -0.68 -20.73
N ALA A 140 10.40 -0.31 -19.90
CA ALA A 140 11.79 -0.68 -20.10
C ALA A 140 12.04 -2.19 -19.83
N LEU A 141 11.53 -2.72 -18.72
CA LEU A 141 11.89 -4.05 -18.23
C LEU A 141 10.91 -5.17 -18.61
N ARG A 142 9.69 -4.80 -18.95
CA ARG A 142 8.62 -5.72 -19.32
C ARG A 142 8.46 -6.92 -18.34
N PRO A 143 8.27 -6.65 -17.02
CA PRO A 143 8.14 -7.70 -16.01
C PRO A 143 6.92 -8.58 -16.29
N ARG A 144 6.94 -9.82 -15.80
CA ARG A 144 5.82 -10.76 -15.99
C ARG A 144 4.56 -10.33 -15.24
N TRP A 145 4.72 -9.68 -14.10
CA TRP A 145 3.63 -9.16 -13.29
C TRP A 145 4.00 -7.82 -12.63
N ILE A 146 2.99 -7.05 -12.29
CA ILE A 146 3.10 -5.72 -11.69
C ILE A 146 2.10 -5.61 -10.56
N ALA A 147 2.50 -4.96 -9.45
CA ALA A 147 1.61 -4.60 -8.35
C ALA A 147 1.91 -3.16 -7.89
N LEU A 148 0.95 -2.26 -8.04
CA LEU A 148 1.09 -0.87 -7.61
C LEU A 148 0.12 -0.55 -6.48
N GLU A 149 0.56 0.26 -5.51
CA GLU A 149 -0.26 0.71 -4.38
C GLU A 149 -0.25 2.21 -4.26
N GLN A 150 -1.39 2.80 -3.89
CA GLN A 150 -1.48 4.22 -3.58
C GLN A 150 -2.77 4.55 -2.80
N VAL A 151 -2.91 5.80 -2.30
CA VAL A 151 -4.16 6.27 -1.67
C VAL A 151 -5.35 6.16 -2.63
N PRO A 152 -6.60 5.97 -2.12
CA PRO A 152 -7.79 5.76 -2.95
C PRO A 152 -8.03 6.86 -4.00
N GLY A 153 -7.58 8.09 -3.74
CA GLY A 153 -7.68 9.21 -4.68
C GLY A 153 -6.93 9.03 -6.00
N VAL A 154 -6.05 8.02 -6.09
CA VAL A 154 -5.27 7.71 -7.30
C VAL A 154 -5.95 6.64 -8.18
N LEU A 155 -7.07 6.06 -7.74
CA LEU A 155 -7.74 4.97 -8.47
C LEU A 155 -8.00 5.30 -9.95
N GLU A 156 -8.43 6.51 -10.25
CA GLU A 156 -8.70 6.93 -11.63
C GLU A 156 -7.44 6.90 -12.50
N LEU A 157 -6.27 7.28 -11.93
CA LEU A 157 -4.99 7.18 -12.61
C LEU A 157 -4.54 5.72 -12.77
N TRP A 158 -4.75 4.88 -11.76
CA TRP A 158 -4.48 3.44 -11.87
C TRP A 158 -5.37 2.76 -12.92
N SER A 159 -6.63 3.17 -13.04
CA SER A 159 -7.53 2.67 -14.09
C SER A 159 -7.04 3.07 -15.49
N LEU A 160 -6.53 4.30 -15.65
CA LEU A 160 -5.88 4.72 -16.88
C LEU A 160 -4.64 3.87 -17.18
N PHE A 161 -3.77 3.67 -16.19
CA PHE A 161 -2.55 2.86 -16.38
C PHE A 161 -2.88 1.42 -16.73
N ALA A 162 -3.92 0.83 -16.13
CA ALA A 162 -4.40 -0.51 -16.52
C ALA A 162 -4.78 -0.55 -18.02
N GLY A 163 -5.47 0.46 -18.53
CA GLY A 163 -5.77 0.58 -19.95
C GLY A 163 -4.53 0.71 -20.85
N LEU A 164 -3.53 1.50 -20.41
CA LEU A 164 -2.25 1.64 -21.13
C LEU A 164 -1.47 0.31 -21.14
N LEU A 165 -1.42 -0.40 -20.01
CA LEU A 165 -0.75 -1.69 -19.89
C LEU A 165 -1.44 -2.76 -20.73
N ALA A 166 -2.78 -2.72 -20.84
CA ALA A 166 -3.53 -3.62 -21.72
C ALA A 166 -3.12 -3.47 -23.19
N ALA A 167 -2.86 -2.26 -23.65
CA ALA A 167 -2.33 -2.01 -24.99
C ALA A 167 -0.90 -2.59 -25.19
N HIS A 168 -0.18 -2.88 -24.12
CA HIS A 168 1.14 -3.52 -24.10
C HIS A 168 1.09 -5.03 -23.82
N GLY A 169 -0.11 -5.63 -23.86
CA GLY A 169 -0.31 -7.09 -23.75
C GLY A 169 -0.48 -7.61 -22.33
N TYR A 170 -0.59 -6.74 -21.32
CA TYR A 170 -0.93 -7.15 -19.97
C TYR A 170 -2.45 -7.32 -19.82
N ASP A 171 -2.87 -8.35 -19.09
CA ASP A 171 -4.16 -8.28 -18.42
C ASP A 171 -3.99 -7.42 -17.16
N ALA A 172 -4.83 -6.43 -16.95
CA ALA A 172 -4.65 -5.45 -15.88
C ALA A 172 -5.98 -5.02 -15.27
N THR A 173 -5.99 -4.88 -13.95
CA THR A 173 -7.16 -4.40 -13.20
C THR A 173 -6.74 -3.47 -12.08
N ALA A 174 -7.63 -2.53 -11.72
CA ALA A 174 -7.43 -1.62 -10.62
C ALA A 174 -8.67 -1.55 -9.73
N GLY A 175 -8.47 -1.36 -8.42
CA GLY A 175 -9.57 -1.22 -7.48
C GLY A 175 -9.10 -0.81 -6.09
N VAL A 176 -10.05 -0.56 -5.18
CA VAL A 176 -9.74 -0.21 -3.80
C VAL A 176 -9.93 -1.41 -2.91
N LEU A 177 -8.91 -1.73 -2.11
CA LEU A 177 -8.96 -2.75 -1.08
C LEU A 177 -8.94 -2.09 0.30
N SER A 178 -9.61 -2.74 1.25
CA SER A 178 -9.68 -2.33 2.65
C SER A 178 -8.98 -3.39 3.51
N ALA A 179 -7.95 -3.01 4.23
CA ALA A 179 -7.06 -3.94 4.93
C ALA A 179 -7.81 -4.85 5.94
N GLU A 180 -8.85 -4.32 6.60
CA GLU A 180 -9.68 -5.10 7.53
C GLU A 180 -10.41 -6.27 6.84
N GLN A 181 -10.66 -6.17 5.55
CA GLN A 181 -11.31 -7.24 4.78
C GLN A 181 -10.36 -8.42 4.48
N TYR A 182 -9.10 -8.32 4.89
CA TYR A 182 -8.05 -9.35 4.73
C TYR A 182 -7.45 -9.77 6.09
N GLY A 183 -8.14 -9.49 7.20
CA GLY A 183 -7.71 -9.88 8.54
C GLY A 183 -6.69 -8.95 9.18
N VAL A 184 -6.36 -7.83 8.56
CA VAL A 184 -5.50 -6.82 9.17
C VAL A 184 -6.32 -6.00 10.16
N PRO A 185 -5.86 -5.82 11.43
CA PRO A 185 -6.61 -5.09 12.44
C PRO A 185 -6.55 -3.56 12.24
N GLN A 186 -6.75 -3.11 11.01
CA GLN A 186 -6.65 -1.69 10.63
C GLN A 186 -7.61 -1.33 9.49
N THR A 187 -8.35 -0.22 9.65
CA THR A 187 -9.20 0.33 8.59
C THR A 187 -8.38 1.18 7.61
N ARG A 188 -7.54 0.53 6.80
CA ARG A 188 -6.69 1.17 5.80
C ARG A 188 -7.21 0.86 4.40
N LYS A 189 -7.58 1.90 3.66
CA LYS A 189 -8.02 1.77 2.26
C LYS A 189 -6.92 2.22 1.31
N ARG A 190 -6.65 1.41 0.28
CA ARG A 190 -5.67 1.74 -0.77
C ARG A 190 -6.19 1.33 -2.14
N ALA A 191 -5.81 2.13 -3.14
CA ALA A 191 -5.98 1.77 -4.53
C ALA A 191 -4.82 0.88 -4.96
N TYR A 192 -5.14 -0.23 -5.59
CA TYR A 192 -4.19 -1.15 -6.18
C TYR A 192 -4.40 -1.23 -7.69
N LEU A 193 -3.31 -1.42 -8.42
CA LEU A 193 -3.30 -1.89 -9.78
C LEU A 193 -2.49 -3.19 -9.80
N VAL A 194 -3.02 -4.23 -10.40
CA VAL A 194 -2.31 -5.47 -10.69
C VAL A 194 -2.35 -5.75 -12.17
N ALA A 195 -1.24 -6.23 -12.73
CA ALA A 195 -1.16 -6.59 -14.13
C ALA A 195 -0.30 -7.84 -14.33
N SER A 196 -0.60 -8.63 -15.35
CA SER A 196 0.10 -9.88 -15.67
C SER A 196 0.17 -10.12 -17.17
N LEU A 197 1.30 -10.68 -17.62
CA LEU A 197 1.47 -11.23 -18.98
C LEU A 197 1.05 -12.71 -19.08
N ASP A 198 0.87 -13.40 -17.95
CA ASP A 198 0.75 -14.85 -17.89
C ASP A 198 -0.70 -15.33 -17.70
N GLY A 199 -1.63 -14.42 -17.53
CA GLY A 199 -3.04 -14.78 -17.33
C GLY A 199 -3.83 -13.63 -16.68
N PRO A 200 -5.09 -13.89 -16.30
CA PRO A 200 -5.96 -12.85 -15.79
C PRO A 200 -5.45 -12.26 -14.48
N ALA A 201 -5.30 -10.94 -14.47
CA ALA A 201 -4.96 -10.17 -13.28
C ALA A 201 -6.24 -9.83 -12.51
N GLN A 202 -6.35 -10.32 -11.28
CA GLN A 202 -7.50 -10.09 -10.42
C GLN A 202 -7.07 -9.59 -9.05
N LEU A 203 -7.84 -8.65 -8.52
CA LEU A 203 -7.70 -8.26 -7.12
C LEU A 203 -8.22 -9.41 -6.24
N PRO A 204 -7.59 -9.67 -5.08
CA PRO A 204 -8.01 -10.74 -4.20
C PRO A 204 -9.43 -10.51 -3.68
N ALA A 205 -10.21 -11.58 -3.56
CA ALA A 205 -11.52 -11.52 -2.91
C ALA A 205 -11.36 -11.31 -1.40
N PRO A 206 -12.25 -10.54 -0.74
CA PRO A 206 -12.24 -10.40 0.70
C PRO A 206 -12.35 -11.74 1.43
N THR A 207 -11.60 -11.90 2.51
CA THR A 207 -11.66 -13.05 3.43
C THR A 207 -12.37 -12.74 4.74
N HIS A 208 -12.46 -11.47 5.09
CA HIS A 208 -13.08 -10.95 6.30
C HIS A 208 -14.14 -9.90 5.97
N ARG A 209 -15.06 -9.72 6.89
CA ARG A 209 -16.13 -8.72 6.81
C ARG A 209 -15.56 -7.31 6.87
N SER A 210 -16.24 -6.38 6.22
CA SER A 210 -15.96 -4.95 6.34
C SER A 210 -16.28 -4.44 7.75
N TYR A 211 -15.53 -3.43 8.22
CA TYR A 211 -15.79 -2.77 9.48
C TYR A 211 -16.51 -1.44 9.27
N ASN A 212 -17.72 -1.30 9.82
CA ASN A 212 -18.45 -0.05 9.87
C ASN A 212 -18.42 0.53 11.29
N PRO A 213 -17.73 1.66 11.54
CA PRO A 213 -17.61 2.24 12.88
C PRO A 213 -18.95 2.71 13.48
N ARG A 214 -19.96 2.95 12.66
CA ARG A 214 -21.31 3.34 13.11
C ARG A 214 -22.20 2.14 13.46
N ARG A 215 -21.88 0.98 12.90
CA ARG A 215 -22.64 -0.27 13.03
C ARG A 215 -21.67 -1.45 13.04
N PRO A 216 -20.86 -1.61 14.10
CA PRO A 216 -19.77 -2.59 14.11
C PRO A 216 -20.29 -4.04 14.05
N ASP A 217 -21.49 -4.30 14.54
CA ASP A 217 -22.08 -5.63 14.58
C ASP A 217 -22.93 -5.96 13.34
N GLU A 218 -23.09 -5.00 12.41
CA GLU A 218 -23.85 -5.20 11.17
C GLU A 218 -23.04 -6.05 10.20
N VAL A 219 -23.65 -7.12 9.71
CA VAL A 219 -23.09 -7.96 8.63
C VAL A 219 -23.74 -7.54 7.33
N CYS A 220 -22.95 -7.01 6.41
CA CYS A 220 -23.44 -6.61 5.10
C CYS A 220 -23.96 -7.81 4.30
N GLU A 221 -24.89 -7.55 3.39
CA GLU A 221 -25.35 -8.57 2.44
C GLU A 221 -24.16 -9.06 1.61
N GLY A 222 -24.03 -10.38 1.48
CA GLY A 222 -22.90 -11.02 0.78
C GLY A 222 -21.64 -11.24 1.63
N GLU A 223 -21.59 -10.75 2.89
CA GLU A 223 -20.44 -10.97 3.78
C GLU A 223 -20.70 -12.02 4.87
N ARG A 224 -21.82 -12.74 4.83
CA ARG A 224 -22.24 -13.67 5.90
C ARG A 224 -21.27 -14.85 6.07
N ASP A 225 -20.68 -15.30 4.98
CA ASP A 225 -19.76 -16.44 4.96
C ASP A 225 -18.29 -16.02 5.19
N LEU A 226 -18.02 -14.72 5.28
CA LEU A 226 -16.70 -14.20 5.56
C LEU A 226 -16.41 -14.22 7.06
N LEU A 227 -15.12 -14.35 7.40
CA LEU A 227 -14.64 -14.27 8.77
C LEU A 227 -14.94 -12.89 9.38
N PRO A 228 -15.16 -12.77 10.67
CA PRO A 228 -15.24 -11.47 11.33
C PRO A 228 -13.96 -10.66 11.13
N TRP A 229 -14.07 -9.32 11.04
CA TRP A 229 -12.89 -8.45 11.08
C TRP A 229 -12.12 -8.64 12.41
N VAL A 230 -10.81 -8.38 12.39
CA VAL A 230 -9.91 -8.56 13.54
C VAL A 230 -9.78 -7.24 14.30
N SER A 231 -9.92 -7.28 15.63
CA SER A 231 -9.69 -6.13 16.51
C SER A 231 -8.21 -5.97 16.88
N MET A 232 -7.83 -4.77 17.33
CA MET A 232 -6.50 -4.54 17.92
C MET A 232 -6.28 -5.43 19.15
N ALA A 233 -7.31 -5.59 19.98
CA ALA A 233 -7.23 -6.43 21.18
C ALA A 233 -6.92 -7.88 20.85
N ASP A 234 -7.62 -8.44 19.85
CA ASP A 234 -7.41 -9.83 19.44
C ASP A 234 -6.03 -10.04 18.79
N ALA A 235 -5.60 -9.10 17.95
CA ALA A 235 -4.30 -9.20 17.25
C ALA A 235 -3.09 -8.97 18.17
N LEU A 236 -3.21 -8.10 19.17
CA LEU A 236 -2.10 -7.69 20.04
C LEU A 236 -2.14 -8.33 21.42
N GLY A 237 -3.16 -9.16 21.70
CA GLY A 237 -3.37 -9.76 23.03
C GLY A 237 -3.65 -8.72 24.12
N TRP A 238 -4.28 -7.60 23.75
CA TRP A 238 -4.60 -6.54 24.72
C TRP A 238 -5.91 -6.82 25.44
N ALA A 239 -6.03 -6.28 26.65
CA ALA A 239 -7.28 -6.29 27.37
C ALA A 239 -8.35 -5.51 26.59
N ARG A 240 -9.62 -5.99 26.64
CA ARG A 240 -10.72 -5.42 25.85
C ARG A 240 -11.14 -4.02 26.27
N ASP A 241 -10.79 -3.60 27.48
CA ASP A 241 -10.97 -2.25 28.04
C ASP A 241 -9.85 -1.26 27.63
N THR A 242 -8.84 -1.75 26.89
CA THR A 242 -7.78 -0.89 26.36
C THR A 242 -8.32 0.11 25.37
N VAL A 243 -7.89 1.37 25.48
CA VAL A 243 -8.25 2.46 24.56
C VAL A 243 -6.99 3.06 23.97
N THR A 244 -7.02 3.32 22.67
CA THR A 244 -5.95 3.99 21.95
C THR A 244 -6.33 5.43 21.63
N TYR A 245 -5.38 6.33 21.72
CA TYR A 245 -5.54 7.74 21.38
C TYR A 245 -4.50 8.13 20.34
N THR A 246 -4.90 8.83 19.31
CA THR A 246 -3.95 9.51 18.39
C THR A 246 -3.58 10.85 18.98
N ASN A 247 -2.29 11.06 19.25
CA ASN A 247 -1.76 12.32 19.76
C ASN A 247 -1.58 13.35 18.64
N ASN A 248 -2.64 13.71 17.92
CA ASN A 248 -2.62 14.90 17.10
C ASN A 248 -2.63 16.12 18.05
N GLN A 249 -1.45 16.66 18.33
CA GLN A 249 -1.36 17.95 19.02
C GLN A 249 -1.98 19.00 18.09
N THR A 250 -3.12 19.55 18.49
CA THR A 250 -3.55 20.82 17.93
C THR A 250 -2.54 21.88 18.35
N ALA A 251 -2.35 22.94 17.56
CA ALA A 251 -1.46 24.05 17.84
C ALA A 251 -1.71 24.73 19.23
N SER A 252 -2.80 24.37 19.91
CA SER A 252 -3.19 24.82 21.24
C SER A 252 -2.80 23.88 22.38
N GLY A 253 -2.13 22.76 22.12
CA GLY A 253 -1.69 21.79 23.14
C GLY A 253 -2.82 21.03 23.84
N ARG A 254 -4.08 21.19 23.44
CA ARG A 254 -5.21 20.44 23.96
C ARG A 254 -5.33 19.10 23.24
N ARG A 255 -5.42 17.99 23.99
CA ARG A 255 -5.81 16.68 23.44
C ARG A 255 -7.21 16.82 22.82
N PRO A 256 -7.42 16.49 21.56
CA PRO A 256 -8.77 16.45 21.00
C PRO A 256 -9.53 15.30 21.67
N GLN A 257 -10.58 15.59 22.40
CA GLN A 257 -11.48 14.64 23.08
C GLN A 257 -12.31 13.79 22.07
N GLY A 258 -11.90 13.56 20.85
CA GLY A 258 -12.69 12.87 19.84
C GLY A 258 -11.99 11.71 19.15
N LEU A 259 -10.74 11.41 19.46
CA LEU A 259 -9.92 10.44 18.72
C LEU A 259 -9.65 9.14 19.50
N ALA A 260 -10.31 8.94 20.63
CA ALA A 260 -10.28 7.67 21.35
C ALA A 260 -10.85 6.54 20.48
N ARG A 261 -10.18 5.37 20.48
CA ARG A 261 -10.67 4.18 19.82
C ARG A 261 -10.47 2.96 20.72
N PRO A 262 -11.55 2.24 21.06
CA PRO A 262 -11.44 1.00 21.81
C PRO A 262 -10.58 -0.02 21.07
N ALA A 263 -9.77 -0.78 21.81
CA ALA A 263 -8.97 -1.86 21.24
C ALA A 263 -9.83 -3.01 20.67
N THR A 264 -11.10 -3.06 21.06
CA THR A 264 -12.09 -3.99 20.49
C THR A 264 -12.51 -3.67 19.07
N CYS A 265 -11.92 -2.64 18.44
CA CYS A 265 -12.12 -2.27 17.04
C CYS A 265 -10.79 -2.38 16.27
N PRO A 266 -10.81 -2.45 14.91
CA PRO A 266 -9.60 -2.29 14.10
C PRO A 266 -9.02 -0.88 14.28
N ALA A 267 -7.70 -0.74 14.21
CA ALA A 267 -7.01 0.54 14.24
C ALA A 267 -7.46 1.48 13.12
N ARG A 268 -7.29 2.78 13.29
CA ARG A 268 -7.35 3.73 12.16
C ARG A 268 -6.11 3.56 11.28
N THR A 269 -6.17 4.07 10.06
CA THR A 269 -4.97 4.17 9.21
C THR A 269 -3.88 4.92 9.96
N ILE A 270 -2.72 4.29 10.10
CA ILE A 270 -1.52 4.92 10.64
C ILE A 270 -0.83 5.62 9.47
N ASP A 271 -0.57 6.90 9.59
CA ASP A 271 0.11 7.73 8.62
C ASP A 271 1.21 8.57 9.28
N SER A 272 2.04 9.22 8.48
CA SER A 272 3.13 10.06 8.97
C SER A 272 2.66 11.30 9.75
N ALA A 273 1.40 11.70 9.61
CA ALA A 273 0.79 12.83 10.32
C ALA A 273 0.12 12.39 11.64
N SER A 274 -0.04 11.09 11.88
CA SER A 274 -0.76 10.56 13.05
C SER A 274 -0.03 10.78 14.38
N GLY A 275 1.19 11.29 14.37
CA GLY A 275 1.98 11.53 15.59
C GLY A 275 2.20 10.25 16.42
N SER A 276 2.37 10.39 17.72
CA SER A 276 2.50 9.25 18.63
C SER A 276 1.12 8.74 19.06
N TRP A 277 1.01 7.43 19.25
CA TRP A 277 -0.17 6.78 19.83
C TRP A 277 0.04 6.59 21.33
N THR A 278 -0.96 6.93 22.12
CA THR A 278 -1.01 6.58 23.55
C THR A 278 -1.96 5.41 23.72
N VAL A 279 -1.54 4.41 24.49
CA VAL A 279 -2.35 3.25 24.89
C VAL A 279 -2.67 3.43 26.36
N GLU A 280 -3.95 3.51 26.72
CA GLU A 280 -4.41 3.57 28.10
C GLU A 280 -5.21 2.31 28.39
N ARG A 281 -4.91 1.67 29.52
CA ARG A 281 -5.74 0.61 30.10
C ARG A 281 -6.56 1.25 31.22
N ASP A 282 -7.82 0.91 31.29
CA ASP A 282 -8.67 1.38 32.39
C ASP A 282 -8.23 0.66 33.70
N ALA A 283 -7.41 1.36 34.49
CA ALA A 283 -6.93 0.86 35.78
C ALA A 283 -8.01 0.85 36.89
N ALA A 284 -9.25 1.22 36.55
CA ALA A 284 -10.29 1.50 37.52
C ALA A 284 -11.24 0.35 37.86
N ARG A 285 -10.97 -0.90 37.46
CA ARG A 285 -11.80 -2.06 37.82
C ARG A 285 -11.08 -3.20 38.54
N GLY A 286 -9.94 -2.93 39.14
CA GLY A 286 -9.14 -3.92 39.90
C GLY A 286 -9.03 -3.64 41.39
N GLY A 287 -10.06 -3.14 42.03
CA GLY A 287 -10.02 -2.82 43.46
C GLY A 287 -11.36 -2.96 44.19
N GLU A 288 -11.87 -4.19 44.21
CA GLU A 288 -12.82 -4.61 45.27
C GLU A 288 -13.02 -6.12 45.18
N ALA A 289 -12.12 -6.86 45.79
CA ALA A 289 -12.38 -8.18 46.36
C ALA A 289 -11.19 -8.50 47.27
N ASP A 290 -11.35 -8.13 48.52
CA ASP A 290 -11.01 -8.91 49.70
C ASP A 290 -11.10 -7.98 50.93
N GLY A 291 -12.22 -8.10 51.63
CA GLY A 291 -12.47 -7.65 52.96
C GLY A 291 -13.49 -8.57 53.61
#